data_9b3a69b97074995cc81b57fa92ff2990
#
_entry.id   9b3a69b97074995cc81b57fa92ff2990
#
_cell.length_a   1.000
_cell.length_b   1.000
_cell.length_c   1.000
_cell.angle_alpha   90.00
_cell.angle_beta   90.00
_cell.angle_gamma   90.00
#
_symmetry.space_group_name_H-M   'P 1'
#
loop_
_entity.id
_entity.type
_entity.pdbx_description
1 polymer ?
#
loop_
_entity_poly.entity_id
_entity_poly.type
_entity_poly.pdbx_seq_one_letter_code
_entity_poly.pdbx_strand_id
1 'polypeptide(L)'
;MRATLAIMIIAAAAVLAVFLLLSTSPPSTSYSTARSAWALPALSGHGTVRLADFRGKPLVLDFYASWCTACQTELPEFLAVDKLLGGRVQFAAVDSEENGDGVGFARRYGITVWPLARDVGGSQSSGLRDALESTPGMPITAFYDSNGRVLRVRLGDLSGDALAAQITQLYGVSAT
;
A
#
# COMPACT_ATOMS: atom_id res chain seq x y z
N MET A 1 -9.12 49.41 -36.59
CA MET A 1 -8.50 49.31 -35.24
C MET A 1 -9.40 48.76 -34.15
N ARG A 2 -10.69 49.05 -34.05
CA ARG A 2 -11.59 48.54 -32.99
C ARG A 2 -11.90 47.04 -33.13
N ALA A 3 -12.06 46.52 -34.35
CA ALA A 3 -12.38 45.13 -34.62
C ALA A 3 -11.19 44.15 -34.32
N THR A 4 -9.97 44.58 -34.65
CA THR A 4 -8.76 43.78 -34.38
C THR A 4 -8.47 43.65 -32.89
N LEU A 5 -8.71 44.69 -32.11
CA LEU A 5 -8.55 44.66 -30.65
C LEU A 5 -9.55 43.69 -29.98
N ALA A 6 -10.81 43.68 -30.44
CA ALA A 6 -11.82 42.78 -29.92
C ALA A 6 -11.50 41.29 -30.19
N ILE A 7 -10.97 40.97 -31.38
CA ILE A 7 -10.56 39.60 -31.73
C ILE A 7 -9.39 39.13 -30.85
N MET A 8 -8.40 39.98 -30.58
CA MET A 8 -7.28 39.67 -29.73
C MET A 8 -7.71 39.39 -28.25
N ILE A 9 -8.66 40.18 -27.75
CA ILE A 9 -9.19 39.97 -26.38
C ILE A 9 -9.94 38.65 -26.27
N ILE A 10 -10.75 38.29 -27.27
CA ILE A 10 -11.49 37.02 -27.28
C ILE A 10 -10.53 35.82 -27.36
N ALA A 11 -9.49 35.93 -28.21
CA ALA A 11 -8.49 34.87 -28.32
C ALA A 11 -7.69 34.69 -27.01
N ALA A 12 -7.30 35.77 -26.35
CA ALA A 12 -6.61 35.73 -25.06
C ALA A 12 -7.49 35.11 -23.95
N ALA A 13 -8.78 35.48 -23.93
CA ALA A 13 -9.73 34.90 -22.98
C ALA A 13 -9.95 33.40 -23.21
N ALA A 14 -10.02 32.95 -24.46
CA ALA A 14 -10.14 31.53 -24.80
C ALA A 14 -8.90 30.73 -24.40
N VAL A 15 -7.70 31.27 -24.63
CA VAL A 15 -6.44 30.62 -24.22
C VAL A 15 -6.35 30.53 -22.68
N LEU A 16 -6.74 31.57 -21.97
CA LEU A 16 -6.76 31.58 -20.50
C LEU A 16 -7.77 30.58 -19.96
N ALA A 17 -8.96 30.47 -20.55
CA ALA A 17 -9.97 29.50 -20.17
C ALA A 17 -9.50 28.04 -20.38
N VAL A 18 -8.84 27.75 -21.51
CA VAL A 18 -8.26 26.45 -21.81
C VAL A 18 -7.12 26.13 -20.83
N PHE A 19 -6.26 27.12 -20.54
CA PHE A 19 -5.19 26.93 -19.55
C PHE A 19 -5.72 26.63 -18.14
N LEU A 20 -6.77 27.32 -17.69
CA LEU A 20 -7.43 27.07 -16.41
C LEU A 20 -8.12 25.69 -16.36
N LEU A 21 -8.71 25.24 -17.46
CA LEU A 21 -9.31 23.90 -17.55
C LEU A 21 -8.27 22.77 -17.57
N LEU A 22 -7.09 23.02 -18.16
CA LEU A 22 -5.98 22.05 -18.18
C LEU A 22 -5.16 22.05 -16.87
N SER A 23 -5.28 23.10 -16.05
CA SER A 23 -4.56 23.24 -14.77
C SER A 23 -5.33 22.64 -13.59
N THR A 24 -6.46 21.96 -13.79
CA THR A 24 -7.12 21.21 -12.75
C THR A 24 -6.30 19.94 -12.46
N SER A 25 -5.35 20.05 -11.55
CA SER A 25 -4.68 18.88 -10.97
C SER A 25 -5.74 17.93 -10.41
N PRO A 26 -5.63 16.61 -10.64
CA PRO A 26 -6.57 15.67 -10.02
C PRO A 26 -6.52 15.85 -8.50
N PRO A 27 -7.67 15.79 -7.82
CA PRO A 27 -7.73 16.08 -6.40
C PRO A 27 -6.89 15.07 -5.61
N SER A 28 -6.10 15.57 -4.67
CA SER A 28 -5.31 14.80 -3.70
C SER A 28 -6.12 13.77 -2.87
N THR A 29 -7.42 13.76 -3.03
CA THR A 29 -8.40 12.88 -2.41
C THR A 29 -8.20 11.41 -2.76
N SER A 30 -7.68 11.08 -3.94
CA SER A 30 -7.50 9.68 -4.39
C SER A 30 -6.48 8.93 -3.56
N TYR A 31 -5.35 9.53 -3.22
CA TYR A 31 -4.30 8.90 -2.42
C TYR A 31 -4.71 8.70 -0.95
N SER A 32 -5.39 9.66 -0.37
CA SER A 32 -5.90 9.55 1.01
C SER A 32 -6.92 8.42 1.14
N THR A 33 -7.80 8.26 0.15
CA THR A 33 -8.80 7.20 0.12
C THR A 33 -8.15 5.82 -0.07
N ALA A 34 -7.17 5.69 -0.97
CA ALA A 34 -6.46 4.43 -1.19
C ALA A 34 -5.78 3.91 0.10
N ARG A 35 -5.17 4.80 0.89
CA ARG A 35 -4.50 4.42 2.16
C ARG A 35 -5.47 3.92 3.24
N SER A 36 -6.70 4.44 3.28
CA SER A 36 -7.64 4.29 4.39
C SER A 36 -8.84 3.40 4.08
N ALA A 37 -9.01 2.97 2.82
CA ALA A 37 -10.19 2.22 2.38
C ALA A 37 -9.92 1.29 1.19
N TRP A 38 -8.75 0.63 1.17
CA TRP A 38 -8.42 -0.29 0.08
C TRP A 38 -9.21 -1.60 0.14
N ALA A 39 -9.42 -2.14 -1.05
CA ALA A 39 -10.00 -3.45 -1.29
C ALA A 39 -9.30 -4.06 -2.51
N LEU A 40 -8.67 -5.20 -2.35
CA LEU A 40 -7.87 -5.86 -3.38
C LEU A 40 -8.39 -7.29 -3.62
N PRO A 41 -8.29 -7.83 -4.84
CA PRO A 41 -8.56 -9.24 -5.09
C PRO A 41 -7.73 -10.13 -4.16
N ALA A 42 -8.33 -11.20 -3.65
CA ALA A 42 -7.57 -12.19 -2.89
C ALA A 42 -6.58 -12.94 -3.82
N LEU A 43 -5.39 -13.26 -3.30
CA LEU A 43 -4.35 -13.99 -4.04
C LEU A 43 -4.83 -15.37 -4.53
N SER A 44 -5.77 -16.00 -3.81
CA SER A 44 -6.38 -17.27 -4.19
C SER A 44 -7.22 -17.20 -5.48
N GLY A 45 -7.49 -15.99 -6.00
CA GLY A 45 -8.35 -15.76 -7.16
C GLY A 45 -9.85 -15.67 -6.82
N HIS A 46 -10.24 -15.89 -5.58
CA HIS A 46 -11.64 -15.82 -5.12
C HIS A 46 -11.79 -14.85 -3.94
N GLY A 47 -12.73 -13.91 -4.07
CA GLY A 47 -13.04 -12.95 -3.03
C GLY A 47 -12.14 -11.72 -3.05
N THR A 48 -12.22 -10.97 -1.97
CA THR A 48 -11.55 -9.67 -1.80
C THR A 48 -11.04 -9.56 -0.39
N VAL A 49 -9.81 -9.07 -0.22
CA VAL A 49 -9.22 -8.65 1.06
C VAL A 49 -9.41 -7.15 1.19
N ARG A 50 -9.97 -6.69 2.30
CA ARG A 50 -10.28 -5.27 2.53
C ARG A 50 -9.65 -4.79 3.82
N LEU A 51 -9.22 -3.56 3.87
CA LEU A 51 -8.77 -2.94 5.12
C LEU A 51 -9.87 -3.02 6.21
N ALA A 52 -11.13 -2.93 5.82
CA ALA A 52 -12.26 -3.02 6.74
C ALA A 52 -12.34 -4.36 7.50
N ASP A 53 -11.81 -5.44 6.92
CA ASP A 53 -11.84 -6.78 7.50
C ASP A 53 -10.90 -6.89 8.73
N PHE A 54 -9.97 -5.94 8.89
CA PHE A 54 -8.98 -5.89 9.97
C PHE A 54 -9.36 -4.94 11.12
N ARG A 55 -10.55 -4.33 11.09
CA ARG A 55 -10.99 -3.42 12.15
C ARG A 55 -11.03 -4.08 13.52
N GLY A 56 -10.71 -3.31 14.57
CA GLY A 56 -10.71 -3.77 15.97
C GLY A 56 -9.35 -4.24 16.49
N LYS A 57 -8.38 -4.52 15.60
CA LYS A 57 -6.99 -4.83 15.96
C LYS A 57 -6.02 -4.08 15.06
N PRO A 58 -4.80 -3.77 15.52
CA PRO A 58 -3.76 -3.25 14.66
C PRO A 58 -3.42 -4.23 13.54
N LEU A 59 -2.97 -3.69 12.38
CA LEU A 59 -2.57 -4.48 11.22
C LEU A 59 -1.17 -4.10 10.76
N VAL A 60 -0.35 -5.10 10.50
CA VAL A 60 0.87 -5.01 9.70
C VAL A 60 0.54 -5.51 8.31
N LEU A 61 0.65 -4.62 7.32
CA LEU A 61 0.45 -4.94 5.91
C LEU A 61 1.79 -4.90 5.20
N ASP A 62 2.21 -6.03 4.66
CA ASP A 62 3.47 -6.17 3.95
C ASP A 62 3.26 -6.32 2.43
N PHE A 63 4.14 -5.71 1.64
CA PHE A 63 4.14 -5.81 0.18
C PHE A 63 5.35 -6.61 -0.26
N TYR A 64 5.10 -7.66 -1.02
CA TYR A 64 6.12 -8.55 -1.55
C TYR A 64 5.96 -8.79 -3.05
N ALA A 65 7.01 -9.33 -3.67
CA ALA A 65 6.98 -9.89 -5.00
C ALA A 65 7.94 -11.08 -5.09
N SER A 66 7.73 -11.98 -6.03
CA SER A 66 8.57 -13.18 -6.19
C SER A 66 10.03 -12.88 -6.56
N TRP A 67 10.27 -11.73 -7.19
CA TRP A 67 11.62 -11.24 -7.55
C TRP A 67 12.32 -10.50 -6.41
N CYS A 68 11.62 -10.19 -5.30
CA CYS A 68 12.16 -9.42 -4.18
C CYS A 68 13.06 -10.28 -3.27
N THR A 69 14.37 -10.15 -3.41
CA THR A 69 15.33 -10.91 -2.60
C THR A 69 15.26 -10.55 -1.12
N ALA A 70 15.06 -9.28 -0.78
CA ALA A 70 14.91 -8.84 0.62
C ALA A 70 13.67 -9.44 1.28
N CYS A 71 12.55 -9.58 0.55
CA CYS A 71 11.34 -10.22 1.05
C CYS A 71 11.56 -11.69 1.45
N GLN A 72 12.52 -12.39 0.80
CA GLN A 72 12.85 -13.79 1.13
C GLN A 72 13.43 -13.93 2.53
N THR A 73 14.15 -12.92 3.00
CA THR A 73 14.74 -12.88 4.35
C THR A 73 13.73 -12.36 5.37
N GLU A 74 12.99 -11.31 5.04
CA GLU A 74 12.06 -10.62 5.93
C GLU A 74 10.86 -11.49 6.34
N LEU A 75 10.18 -12.11 5.37
CA LEU A 75 8.90 -12.80 5.62
C LEU A 75 8.98 -13.94 6.64
N PRO A 76 10.01 -14.81 6.67
CA PRO A 76 10.17 -15.81 7.73
C PRO A 76 10.30 -15.17 9.12
N GLU A 77 10.98 -14.04 9.24
CA GLU A 77 11.12 -13.33 10.50
C GLU A 77 9.79 -12.69 10.94
N PHE A 78 9.01 -12.15 9.99
CA PHE A 78 7.67 -11.64 10.27
C PHE A 78 6.72 -12.73 10.76
N LEU A 79 6.78 -13.93 10.18
CA LEU A 79 6.02 -15.11 10.66
C LEU A 79 6.40 -15.50 12.09
N ALA A 80 7.69 -15.43 12.43
CA ALA A 80 8.14 -15.73 13.79
C ALA A 80 7.58 -14.72 14.80
N VAL A 81 7.61 -13.42 14.45
CA VAL A 81 7.03 -12.34 15.27
C VAL A 81 5.51 -12.47 15.39
N ASP A 82 4.79 -12.74 14.30
CA ASP A 82 3.34 -12.96 14.31
C ASP A 82 2.95 -14.08 15.27
N LYS A 83 3.67 -15.20 15.22
CA LYS A 83 3.46 -16.34 16.11
C LYS A 83 3.62 -15.95 17.59
N LEU A 84 4.63 -15.14 17.95
CA LEU A 84 4.85 -14.64 19.31
C LEU A 84 3.74 -13.66 19.74
N LEU A 85 3.20 -12.91 18.81
CA LEU A 85 2.11 -11.96 19.07
C LEU A 85 0.77 -12.64 19.35
N GLY A 86 0.57 -13.88 18.90
CA GLY A 86 -0.62 -14.68 19.23
C GLY A 86 -1.94 -14.03 18.80
N GLY A 87 -1.99 -13.36 17.66
CA GLY A 87 -3.19 -12.70 17.12
C GLY A 87 -3.57 -11.38 17.81
N ARG A 88 -2.69 -10.78 18.62
CA ARG A 88 -2.86 -9.44 19.20
C ARG A 88 -2.69 -8.33 18.15
N VAL A 89 -1.90 -8.60 17.13
CA VAL A 89 -1.74 -7.80 15.91
C VAL A 89 -2.09 -8.70 14.74
N GLN A 90 -2.74 -8.17 13.72
CA GLN A 90 -3.07 -8.90 12.50
C GLN A 90 -1.98 -8.68 11.47
N PHE A 91 -1.76 -9.68 10.62
CA PHE A 91 -0.85 -9.61 9.49
C PHE A 91 -1.61 -9.88 8.20
N ALA A 92 -1.24 -9.19 7.14
CA ALA A 92 -1.68 -9.46 5.77
C ALA A 92 -0.55 -9.11 4.81
N ALA A 93 -0.56 -9.71 3.62
CA ALA A 93 0.43 -9.35 2.62
C ALA A 93 -0.20 -9.14 1.23
N VAL A 94 0.46 -8.32 0.42
CA VAL A 94 0.05 -7.94 -0.93
C VAL A 94 1.13 -8.36 -1.91
N ASP A 95 0.79 -9.25 -2.83
CA ASP A 95 1.57 -9.59 -4.01
C ASP A 95 1.48 -8.44 -5.01
N SER A 96 2.49 -7.57 -5.04
CA SER A 96 2.47 -6.30 -5.77
C SER A 96 3.64 -6.18 -6.74
N GLU A 97 3.40 -5.54 -7.88
CA GLU A 97 4.40 -5.38 -8.95
C GLU A 97 5.01 -6.72 -9.39
N GLU A 98 4.20 -7.74 -9.41
CA GLU A 98 4.60 -9.13 -9.64
C GLU A 98 4.82 -9.41 -11.14
N ASN A 99 5.95 -10.05 -11.47
CA ASN A 99 6.29 -10.47 -12.82
C ASN A 99 6.63 -11.97 -12.94
N GLY A 100 6.40 -12.74 -11.87
CA GLY A 100 6.70 -14.16 -11.77
C GLY A 100 5.60 -14.96 -11.06
N ASP A 101 5.98 -15.77 -10.08
CA ASP A 101 5.07 -16.65 -9.31
C ASP A 101 4.94 -16.21 -7.85
N GLY A 102 4.18 -15.15 -7.61
CA GLY A 102 3.89 -14.66 -6.26
C GLY A 102 3.12 -15.68 -5.40
N VAL A 103 2.29 -16.52 -6.01
CA VAL A 103 1.56 -17.60 -5.29
C VAL A 103 2.53 -18.67 -4.81
N GLY A 104 3.44 -19.14 -5.67
CA GLY A 104 4.46 -20.10 -5.31
C GLY A 104 5.43 -19.53 -4.27
N PHE A 105 5.76 -18.25 -4.38
CA PHE A 105 6.55 -17.53 -3.39
C PHE A 105 5.86 -17.53 -2.01
N ALA A 106 4.61 -17.14 -1.92
CA ALA A 106 3.85 -17.13 -0.67
C ALA A 106 3.80 -18.51 0.01
N ARG A 107 3.63 -19.57 -0.79
CA ARG A 107 3.68 -20.96 -0.28
C ARG A 107 5.06 -21.32 0.24
N ARG A 108 6.11 -21.02 -0.50
CA ARG A 108 7.51 -21.34 -0.15
C ARG A 108 7.92 -20.71 1.17
N TYR A 109 7.53 -19.45 1.40
CA TYR A 109 7.88 -18.72 2.62
C TYR A 109 6.82 -18.82 3.73
N GLY A 110 5.76 -19.61 3.55
CA GLY A 110 4.78 -19.96 4.58
C GLY A 110 3.78 -18.87 4.94
N ILE A 111 3.74 -17.74 4.20
CA ILE A 111 2.85 -16.62 4.50
C ILE A 111 1.39 -16.87 4.12
N THR A 112 1.06 -18.03 3.57
CA THR A 112 -0.32 -18.44 3.27
C THR A 112 -1.22 -18.58 4.50
N VAL A 113 -0.67 -18.45 5.69
CA VAL A 113 -1.42 -18.38 6.96
C VAL A 113 -2.07 -17.00 7.16
N TRP A 114 -1.65 -15.98 6.41
CA TRP A 114 -2.21 -14.64 6.42
C TRP A 114 -3.24 -14.45 5.31
N PRO A 115 -4.17 -13.49 5.44
CA PRO A 115 -4.90 -12.95 4.30
C PRO A 115 -3.93 -12.38 3.27
N LEU A 116 -3.99 -12.92 2.04
CA LEU A 116 -3.13 -12.51 0.94
C LEU A 116 -3.96 -11.83 -0.14
N ALA A 117 -3.56 -10.62 -0.51
CA ALA A 117 -4.15 -9.85 -1.59
C ALA A 117 -3.24 -9.84 -2.83
N ARG A 118 -3.81 -9.46 -3.97
CA ARG A 118 -3.10 -9.35 -5.23
C ARG A 118 -3.27 -7.97 -5.84
N ASP A 119 -2.14 -7.32 -6.13
CA ASP A 119 -2.07 -6.01 -6.78
C ASP A 119 -0.90 -5.98 -7.77
N VAL A 120 -0.94 -6.89 -8.75
CA VAL A 120 0.16 -7.14 -9.70
C VAL A 120 0.59 -5.88 -10.45
N GLY A 121 -0.35 -5.04 -10.81
CA GLY A 121 -0.07 -3.76 -11.45
C GLY A 121 0.44 -2.68 -10.49
N GLY A 122 0.42 -2.93 -9.18
CA GLY A 122 0.91 -1.99 -8.17
C GLY A 122 0.36 -0.58 -8.33
N SER A 123 1.26 0.38 -8.52
CA SER A 123 0.93 1.79 -8.74
C SER A 123 0.07 2.06 -9.97
N GLN A 124 0.13 1.20 -10.98
CA GLN A 124 -0.67 1.35 -12.20
C GLN A 124 -2.10 0.79 -12.08
N SER A 125 -2.42 0.08 -11.00
CA SER A 125 -3.74 -0.54 -10.79
C SER A 125 -4.49 0.07 -9.60
N SER A 126 -4.20 -0.36 -8.36
CA SER A 126 -4.94 0.13 -7.19
C SER A 126 -4.47 1.49 -6.68
N GLY A 127 -3.22 1.83 -6.95
CA GLY A 127 -2.54 3.01 -6.40
C GLY A 127 -2.27 2.92 -4.89
N LEU A 128 -2.56 1.78 -4.24
CA LEU A 128 -2.35 1.61 -2.80
C LEU A 128 -0.87 1.71 -2.43
N ARG A 129 0.00 1.02 -3.19
CA ARG A 129 1.43 1.05 -2.97
C ARG A 129 1.97 2.49 -2.96
N ASP A 130 1.65 3.27 -4.00
CA ASP A 130 2.13 4.66 -4.12
C ASP A 130 1.47 5.60 -3.12
N ALA A 131 0.23 5.32 -2.72
CA ALA A 131 -0.43 6.07 -1.65
C ALA A 131 0.26 5.86 -0.29
N LEU A 132 0.90 4.70 -0.06
CA LEU A 132 1.66 4.40 1.15
C LEU A 132 3.09 4.90 1.06
N GLU A 133 3.79 4.56 -0.03
CA GLU A 133 5.19 4.93 -0.28
C GLU A 133 5.39 5.19 -1.78
N SER A 134 5.66 6.44 -2.13
CA SER A 134 5.84 6.86 -3.52
C SER A 134 7.22 6.52 -4.09
N THR A 135 8.20 6.26 -3.24
CA THR A 135 9.54 5.86 -3.67
C THR A 135 9.51 4.43 -4.21
N PRO A 136 10.03 4.17 -5.43
CA PRO A 136 10.12 2.82 -5.96
C PRO A 136 10.96 1.91 -5.07
N GLY A 137 10.51 0.67 -4.87
CA GLY A 137 11.23 -0.34 -4.10
C GLY A 137 10.30 -1.34 -3.40
N MET A 138 10.90 -2.42 -2.94
CA MET A 138 10.27 -3.53 -2.24
C MET A 138 11.29 -4.11 -1.23
N PRO A 139 10.86 -4.60 -0.06
CA PRO A 139 9.51 -4.64 0.47
C PRO A 139 9.01 -3.28 0.99
N ILE A 140 7.72 -3.18 1.24
CA ILE A 140 7.10 -2.05 1.93
C ILE A 140 6.23 -2.60 3.06
N THR A 141 6.45 -2.12 4.28
CA THR A 141 5.63 -2.49 5.44
C THR A 141 4.82 -1.28 5.91
N ALA A 142 3.49 -1.41 5.95
CA ALA A 142 2.59 -0.39 6.48
C ALA A 142 1.97 -0.84 7.80
N PHE A 143 1.98 0.04 8.79
CA PHE A 143 1.46 -0.18 10.13
C PHE A 143 0.15 0.61 10.29
N TYR A 144 -0.95 -0.09 10.54
CA TYR A 144 -2.28 0.48 10.72
C TYR A 144 -2.74 0.33 12.16
N ASP A 145 -3.44 1.36 12.68
CA ASP A 145 -4.13 1.23 13.95
C ASP A 145 -5.42 0.38 13.80
N SER A 146 -6.08 0.07 14.92
CA SER A 146 -7.32 -0.70 14.96
C SER A 146 -8.50 -0.04 14.23
N ASN A 147 -8.39 1.24 13.90
CA ASN A 147 -9.36 1.99 13.12
C ASN A 147 -9.00 2.06 11.62
N GLY A 148 -7.91 1.41 11.20
CA GLY A 148 -7.42 1.40 9.82
C GLY A 148 -6.77 2.71 9.38
N ARG A 149 -6.25 3.50 10.32
CA ARG A 149 -5.42 4.67 10.03
C ARG A 149 -3.97 4.23 9.94
N VAL A 150 -3.26 4.65 8.90
CA VAL A 150 -1.81 4.43 8.77
C VAL A 150 -1.08 5.22 9.85
N LEU A 151 -0.27 4.54 10.64
CA LEU A 151 0.60 5.13 11.66
C LEU A 151 2.04 5.30 11.16
N ARG A 152 2.52 4.35 10.37
CA ARG A 152 3.88 4.33 9.83
C ARG A 152 3.94 3.51 8.54
N VAL A 153 4.88 3.89 7.68
CA VAL A 153 5.28 3.10 6.51
C VAL A 153 6.81 2.97 6.53
N ARG A 154 7.31 1.83 6.11
CA ARG A 154 8.74 1.53 5.97
C ARG A 154 8.99 1.00 4.57
N LEU A 155 9.98 1.56 3.88
CA LEU A 155 10.56 1.02 2.66
C LEU A 155 11.85 0.29 3.02
N GLY A 156 12.06 -0.87 2.40
CA GLY A 156 13.17 -1.76 2.66
C GLY A 156 12.88 -2.76 3.77
N ASP A 157 13.68 -3.81 3.82
CA ASP A 157 13.52 -4.93 4.75
C ASP A 157 13.61 -4.51 6.23
N LEU A 158 12.84 -5.20 7.05
CA LEU A 158 12.89 -5.14 8.50
C LEU A 158 13.30 -6.51 9.04
N SER A 159 14.28 -6.53 9.96
CA SER A 159 14.51 -7.74 10.76
C SER A 159 13.35 -7.99 11.74
N GLY A 160 13.21 -9.21 12.22
CA GLY A 160 12.20 -9.56 13.22
C GLY A 160 12.31 -8.71 14.49
N ASP A 161 13.52 -8.42 14.96
CA ASP A 161 13.74 -7.52 16.10
C ASP A 161 13.26 -6.09 15.81
N ALA A 162 13.55 -5.57 14.61
CA ALA A 162 13.12 -4.24 14.20
C ALA A 162 11.58 -4.18 14.08
N LEU A 163 10.95 -5.20 13.53
CA LEU A 163 9.49 -5.33 13.46
C LEU A 163 8.88 -5.36 14.87
N ALA A 164 9.39 -6.21 15.76
CA ALA A 164 8.91 -6.32 17.14
C ALA A 164 9.03 -4.99 17.91
N ALA A 165 10.14 -4.27 17.72
CA ALA A 165 10.33 -2.93 18.28
C ALA A 165 9.33 -1.91 17.73
N GLN A 166 9.06 -1.92 16.40
CA GLN A 166 8.05 -1.06 15.78
C GLN A 166 6.65 -1.35 16.34
N ILE A 167 6.27 -2.62 16.44
CA ILE A 167 4.99 -3.06 16.99
C ILE A 167 4.83 -2.61 18.44
N THR A 168 5.86 -2.81 19.26
CA THR A 168 5.85 -2.35 20.65
C THR A 168 5.68 -0.83 20.74
N GLN A 169 6.42 -0.08 19.92
CA GLN A 169 6.37 1.39 19.91
C GLN A 169 5.00 1.92 19.45
N LEU A 170 4.42 1.31 18.40
CA LEU A 170 3.21 1.84 17.78
C LEU A 170 1.93 1.37 18.45
N TYR A 171 1.93 0.16 18.99
CA TYR A 171 0.73 -0.51 19.48
C TYR A 171 0.77 -0.82 20.98
N GLY A 172 1.91 -0.66 21.63
CA GLY A 172 2.10 -1.05 23.05
C GLY A 172 2.02 -2.57 23.27
N VAL A 173 2.25 -3.38 22.23
CA VAL A 173 2.16 -4.86 22.26
C VAL A 173 3.56 -5.43 22.11
N SER A 174 4.02 -6.23 23.09
CA SER A 174 5.31 -6.89 23.01
C SER A 174 5.21 -8.27 22.36
N ALA A 175 6.18 -8.63 21.53
CA ALA A 175 6.35 -9.97 20.95
C ALA A 175 7.13 -10.89 21.93
N THR A 176 6.57 -11.08 23.13
CA THR A 176 7.15 -11.92 24.19
C THR A 176 6.09 -12.86 24.75
#